data_f04624a405f6e42761784fe74d70ec03
#
_entry.id   f04624a405f6e42761784fe74d70ec03
#
_cell.length_a   1.000
_cell.length_b   1.000
_cell.length_c   1.000
_cell.angle_alpha   90.00
_cell.angle_beta   90.00
_cell.angle_gamma   90.00
#
_symmetry.space_group_name_H-M   'P 1'
#
loop_
_entity.id
_entity.type
_entity.pdbx_description
1 polymer ?
#
loop_
_entity_poly.entity_id
_entity_poly.type
_entity_poly.pdbx_seq_one_letter_code
_entity_poly.pdbx_strand_id
1 'polypeptide(L)'
;HVAHWNNSRKIAFTLAEVLITLGIIGVVAALTIPTLMANHRRQVAETRLEKFYSTINQAVKMAEVDYGDMTQWEPRENKYEKDENGNDDKTKELPNTEYWQKYFLSYMKTLKVEPYGHNTSCLLAYLPDGSVVNFANGSIQFYPSAKDFKFLVDEDTGKIKNNMENSGVKYFTFLFYPSGTQDANKYHYKKGVEPYKYGWDGTKEGLLNSNSIGCKKQVSNERAYCAALIQMNGWKIPKDYPLRF
;
A
#
# COMPACT_ATOMS: atom_id res chain seq x y z
N HIS A 1 49.34 -23.86 -56.00
CA HIS A 1 48.25 -23.67 -54.99
C HIS A 1 48.90 -23.73 -53.60
N VAL A 2 49.08 -22.56 -52.98
CA VAL A 2 49.55 -22.46 -51.62
C VAL A 2 48.35 -22.32 -50.74
N ALA A 3 48.08 -23.31 -49.90
CA ALA A 3 47.02 -23.26 -48.89
C ALA A 3 47.40 -22.31 -47.75
N HIS A 4 46.72 -21.19 -47.66
CA HIS A 4 46.80 -20.30 -46.48
C HIS A 4 46.13 -20.98 -45.30
N TRP A 5 46.90 -21.50 -44.38
CA TRP A 5 46.46 -21.93 -43.07
C TRP A 5 46.20 -20.68 -42.21
N ASN A 6 44.94 -20.34 -42.03
CA ASN A 6 44.51 -19.28 -41.15
C ASN A 6 44.65 -19.78 -39.71
N ASN A 7 45.76 -19.45 -39.06
CA ASN A 7 46.07 -19.86 -37.69
C ASN A 7 45.34 -18.96 -36.70
N SER A 8 44.01 -19.19 -36.57
CA SER A 8 43.21 -18.53 -35.54
C SER A 8 43.67 -19.01 -34.18
N ARG A 9 44.51 -18.21 -33.50
CA ARG A 9 44.86 -18.44 -32.10
C ARG A 9 43.56 -18.44 -31.28
N LYS A 10 43.04 -19.59 -30.92
CA LYS A 10 42.00 -19.72 -29.93
C LYS A 10 42.54 -19.20 -28.59
N ILE A 11 42.09 -18.05 -28.19
CA ILE A 11 42.37 -17.49 -26.84
C ILE A 11 41.62 -18.38 -25.86
N ALA A 12 42.31 -19.27 -25.17
CA ALA A 12 41.74 -20.09 -24.11
C ALA A 12 42.01 -19.37 -22.76
N PHE A 13 40.94 -19.08 -22.04
CA PHE A 13 41.05 -18.53 -20.70
C PHE A 13 41.60 -19.59 -19.72
N THR A 14 42.45 -19.16 -18.80
CA THR A 14 42.90 -20.03 -17.72
C THR A 14 41.82 -20.19 -16.67
N LEU A 15 41.80 -21.31 -15.97
CA LEU A 15 40.89 -21.57 -14.86
C LEU A 15 41.01 -20.48 -13.78
N ALA A 16 42.22 -20.00 -13.52
CA ALA A 16 42.50 -18.95 -12.54
C ALA A 16 41.87 -17.62 -12.95
N GLU A 17 41.95 -17.20 -14.22
CA GLU A 17 41.33 -15.97 -14.72
C GLU A 17 39.79 -16.02 -14.58
N VAL A 18 39.17 -17.18 -14.90
CA VAL A 18 37.71 -17.35 -14.73
C VAL A 18 37.32 -17.29 -13.25
N LEU A 19 38.07 -17.95 -12.37
CA LEU A 19 37.78 -17.93 -10.93
C LEU A 19 37.91 -16.52 -10.32
N ILE A 20 38.94 -15.78 -10.70
CA ILE A 20 39.14 -14.39 -10.21
C ILE A 20 38.02 -13.48 -10.73
N THR A 21 37.69 -13.55 -12.00
CA THR A 21 36.63 -12.71 -12.58
C THR A 21 35.27 -13.02 -11.95
N LEU A 22 34.92 -14.28 -11.76
CA LEU A 22 33.67 -14.69 -11.09
C LEU A 22 33.66 -14.24 -9.61
N GLY A 23 34.80 -14.30 -8.93
CA GLY A 23 34.93 -13.81 -7.56
C GLY A 23 34.66 -12.31 -7.47
N ILE A 24 35.28 -11.51 -8.35
CA ILE A 24 35.04 -10.05 -8.39
C ILE A 24 33.60 -9.72 -8.73
N ILE A 25 33.01 -10.36 -9.74
CA ILE A 25 31.60 -10.16 -10.11
C ILE A 25 30.69 -10.52 -8.95
N GLY A 26 30.96 -11.63 -8.25
CA GLY A 26 30.18 -12.06 -7.09
C GLY A 26 30.20 -11.03 -5.96
N VAL A 27 31.33 -10.47 -5.60
CA VAL A 27 31.46 -9.45 -4.56
C VAL A 27 30.75 -8.16 -4.97
N VAL A 28 30.95 -7.68 -6.20
CA VAL A 28 30.29 -6.47 -6.70
C VAL A 28 28.78 -6.64 -6.72
N ALA A 29 28.29 -7.79 -7.23
CA ALA A 29 26.86 -8.08 -7.25
C ALA A 29 26.26 -8.15 -5.84
N ALA A 30 26.94 -8.79 -4.89
CA ALA A 30 26.47 -8.89 -3.50
C ALA A 30 26.30 -7.52 -2.81
N LEU A 31 27.12 -6.55 -3.16
CA LEU A 31 27.05 -5.19 -2.61
C LEU A 31 26.03 -4.29 -3.34
N THR A 32 25.85 -4.48 -4.63
CA THR A 32 25.04 -3.57 -5.46
C THR A 32 23.57 -3.98 -5.57
N ILE A 33 23.27 -5.29 -5.67
CA ILE A 33 21.89 -5.77 -5.88
C ILE A 33 20.93 -5.34 -4.75
N PRO A 34 21.26 -5.46 -3.45
CA PRO A 34 20.34 -5.05 -2.39
C PRO A 34 19.95 -3.56 -2.47
N THR A 35 20.92 -2.70 -2.76
CA THR A 35 20.67 -1.25 -2.90
C THR A 35 19.80 -0.93 -4.12
N LEU A 36 20.06 -1.59 -5.25
CA LEU A 36 19.28 -1.42 -6.46
C LEU A 36 17.82 -1.87 -6.24
N MET A 37 17.62 -3.00 -5.57
CA MET A 37 16.28 -3.51 -5.24
C MET A 37 15.52 -2.59 -4.29
N ALA A 38 16.19 -2.01 -3.29
CA ALA A 38 15.58 -1.04 -2.37
C ALA A 38 15.15 0.23 -3.12
N ASN A 39 16.01 0.77 -3.96
CA ASN A 39 15.69 1.93 -4.79
C ASN A 39 14.53 1.65 -5.75
N HIS A 40 14.51 0.48 -6.38
CA HIS A 40 13.41 0.08 -7.26
C HIS A 40 12.07 0.00 -6.49
N ARG A 41 12.05 -0.67 -5.32
CA ARG A 41 10.84 -0.75 -4.48
C ARG A 41 10.32 0.64 -4.09
N ARG A 42 11.24 1.53 -3.72
CA ARG A 42 10.93 2.93 -3.39
C ARG A 42 10.25 3.65 -4.56
N GLN A 43 10.82 3.59 -5.77
CA GLN A 43 10.23 4.19 -6.97
C GLN A 43 8.86 3.60 -7.32
N VAL A 44 8.71 2.29 -7.18
CA VAL A 44 7.42 1.61 -7.39
C VAL A 44 6.39 2.12 -6.38
N ALA A 45 6.75 2.23 -5.11
CA ALA A 45 5.85 2.76 -4.08
C ALA A 45 5.43 4.20 -4.36
N GLU A 46 6.37 5.10 -4.69
CA GLU A 46 6.08 6.49 -5.07
C GLU A 46 5.07 6.59 -6.22
N THR A 47 5.39 5.93 -7.34
CA THR A 47 4.57 6.00 -8.55
C THR A 47 3.17 5.42 -8.33
N ARG A 48 3.09 4.29 -7.62
CA ARG A 48 1.81 3.61 -7.37
C ARG A 48 0.95 4.32 -6.33
N LEU A 49 1.56 4.96 -5.31
CA LEU A 49 0.84 5.79 -4.34
C LEU A 49 0.18 7.00 -5.01
N GLU A 50 0.94 7.75 -5.82
CA GLU A 50 0.42 8.91 -6.54
C GLU A 50 -0.71 8.52 -7.50
N LYS A 51 -0.50 7.43 -8.27
CA LYS A 51 -1.51 6.89 -9.18
C LYS A 51 -2.76 6.42 -8.45
N PHE A 52 -2.60 5.70 -7.34
CA PHE A 52 -3.73 5.24 -6.52
C PHE A 52 -4.54 6.42 -6.00
N TYR A 53 -3.87 7.41 -5.41
CA TYR A 53 -4.53 8.61 -4.89
C TYR A 53 -5.33 9.33 -5.96
N SER A 54 -4.75 9.52 -7.14
CA SER A 54 -5.45 10.10 -8.28
C SER A 54 -6.64 9.26 -8.73
N THR A 55 -6.46 7.95 -8.88
CA THR A 55 -7.49 7.04 -9.37
C THR A 55 -8.68 6.93 -8.41
N ILE A 56 -8.42 6.78 -7.11
CA ILE A 56 -9.51 6.63 -6.13
C ILE A 56 -10.30 7.93 -5.96
N ASN A 57 -9.63 9.08 -6.03
CA ASN A 57 -10.32 10.36 -5.96
C ASN A 57 -11.08 10.69 -7.25
N GLN A 58 -10.62 10.23 -8.40
CA GLN A 58 -11.40 10.27 -9.63
C GLN A 58 -12.65 9.40 -9.53
N ALA A 59 -12.56 8.23 -8.92
CA ALA A 59 -13.73 7.38 -8.66
C ALA A 59 -14.76 8.09 -7.76
N VAL A 60 -14.30 8.76 -6.68
CA VAL A 60 -15.16 9.58 -5.83
C VAL A 60 -15.88 10.66 -6.64
N LYS A 61 -15.17 11.38 -7.51
CA LYS A 61 -15.75 12.43 -8.35
C LYS A 61 -16.80 11.89 -9.33
N MET A 62 -16.56 10.72 -9.91
CA MET A 62 -17.53 10.07 -10.78
C MET A 62 -18.77 9.60 -9.99
N ALA A 63 -18.57 9.06 -8.80
CA ALA A 63 -19.66 8.67 -7.91
C ALA A 63 -20.50 9.89 -7.46
N GLU A 64 -19.88 11.06 -7.25
CA GLU A 64 -20.62 12.29 -6.95
C GLU A 64 -21.56 12.72 -8.09
N VAL A 65 -21.22 12.42 -9.35
CA VAL A 65 -22.11 12.68 -10.49
C VAL A 65 -23.38 11.82 -10.41
N ASP A 66 -23.25 10.57 -9.97
CA ASP A 66 -24.38 9.63 -9.92
C ASP A 66 -25.17 9.72 -8.62
N TYR A 67 -24.52 10.02 -7.49
CA TYR A 67 -25.11 9.94 -6.14
C TYR A 67 -25.11 11.26 -5.37
N GLY A 68 -24.66 12.36 -5.98
CA GLY A 68 -24.59 13.67 -5.34
C GLY A 68 -23.40 13.82 -4.39
N ASP A 69 -23.38 14.90 -3.63
CA ASP A 69 -22.29 15.28 -2.72
C ASP A 69 -21.92 14.14 -1.75
N MET A 70 -20.64 13.81 -1.69
CA MET A 70 -20.10 12.72 -0.86
C MET A 70 -20.40 12.88 0.64
N THR A 71 -20.65 14.10 1.11
CA THR A 71 -21.01 14.36 2.53
C THR A 71 -22.41 13.89 2.87
N GLN A 72 -23.24 13.63 1.86
CA GLN A 72 -24.62 13.15 2.00
C GLN A 72 -24.76 11.65 1.69
N TRP A 73 -23.67 10.98 1.33
CA TRP A 73 -23.71 9.54 1.10
C TRP A 73 -24.11 8.79 2.35
N GLU A 74 -24.75 7.64 2.17
CA GLU A 74 -25.09 6.74 3.26
C GLU A 74 -23.86 6.46 4.12
N PRO A 75 -23.97 6.49 5.46
CA PRO A 75 -22.85 6.17 6.33
C PRO A 75 -22.43 4.71 6.10
N ARG A 76 -21.13 4.47 6.11
CA ARG A 76 -20.64 3.10 6.06
C ARG A 76 -20.91 2.42 7.39
N GLU A 77 -21.77 1.40 7.38
CA GLU A 77 -22.07 0.58 8.54
C GLU A 77 -21.12 -0.61 8.63
N ASN A 78 -20.78 -1.02 9.85
CA ASN A 78 -20.10 -2.31 10.05
C ASN A 78 -21.10 -3.43 9.84
N LYS A 79 -20.71 -4.45 9.05
CA LYS A 79 -21.54 -5.61 8.78
C LYS A 79 -21.02 -6.82 9.54
N TYR A 80 -21.96 -7.65 10.03
CA TYR A 80 -21.68 -8.85 10.82
C TYR A 80 -22.56 -10.00 10.35
N GLU A 81 -22.10 -11.24 10.57
CA GLU A 81 -23.01 -12.40 10.46
C GLU A 81 -24.09 -12.31 11.54
N LYS A 82 -25.23 -12.94 11.27
CA LYS A 82 -26.31 -13.06 12.26
C LYS A 82 -26.12 -14.31 13.11
N ASP A 83 -26.39 -14.20 14.41
CA ASP A 83 -26.48 -15.33 15.32
C ASP A 83 -27.80 -16.12 15.12
N GLU A 84 -27.99 -17.19 15.88
CA GLU A 84 -29.20 -18.04 15.81
C GLU A 84 -30.50 -17.27 16.15
N ASN A 85 -30.40 -16.14 16.84
CA ASN A 85 -31.50 -15.27 17.22
C ASN A 85 -31.72 -14.10 16.25
N GLY A 86 -30.93 -14.01 15.20
CA GLY A 86 -30.98 -12.94 14.19
C GLY A 86 -30.30 -11.63 14.58
N ASN A 87 -29.54 -11.61 15.69
CA ASN A 87 -28.74 -10.46 16.11
C ASN A 87 -27.35 -10.46 15.46
N ASP A 88 -26.71 -9.30 15.41
CA ASP A 88 -25.35 -9.17 14.91
C ASP A 88 -24.32 -9.88 15.81
N ASP A 89 -23.64 -10.89 15.29
CA ASP A 89 -22.49 -11.50 15.94
C ASP A 89 -21.23 -10.65 15.66
N LYS A 90 -20.90 -9.73 16.57
CA LYS A 90 -19.77 -8.80 16.44
C LYS A 90 -18.40 -9.49 16.38
N THR A 91 -18.32 -10.79 16.62
CA THR A 91 -17.10 -11.58 16.46
C THR A 91 -16.88 -12.01 15.01
N LYS A 92 -17.94 -11.97 14.18
CA LYS A 92 -17.97 -12.38 12.78
C LYS A 92 -18.20 -11.20 11.86
N GLU A 93 -17.18 -10.40 11.70
CA GLU A 93 -17.19 -9.23 10.84
C GLU A 93 -17.26 -9.62 9.35
N LEU A 94 -18.02 -8.86 8.56
CA LEU A 94 -18.16 -9.02 7.12
C LEU A 94 -17.74 -7.75 6.37
N PRO A 95 -17.21 -7.89 5.15
CA PRO A 95 -16.88 -6.72 4.32
C PRO A 95 -18.17 -6.02 3.86
N ASN A 96 -18.17 -4.70 3.88
CA ASN A 96 -19.26 -3.88 3.34
C ASN A 96 -19.14 -3.73 1.81
N THR A 97 -19.27 -4.86 1.10
CA THR A 97 -19.07 -4.94 -0.35
C THR A 97 -19.99 -4.01 -1.13
N GLU A 98 -21.26 -3.87 -0.71
CA GLU A 98 -22.25 -3.02 -1.37
C GLU A 98 -21.85 -1.54 -1.35
N TYR A 99 -21.41 -1.06 -0.19
CA TYR A 99 -20.93 0.31 -0.03
C TYR A 99 -19.72 0.60 -0.92
N TRP A 100 -18.71 -0.27 -0.86
CA TRP A 100 -17.50 -0.09 -1.65
C TRP A 100 -17.74 -0.25 -3.14
N GLN A 101 -18.63 -1.17 -3.54
CA GLN A 101 -19.03 -1.33 -4.93
C GLN A 101 -19.75 -0.09 -5.44
N LYS A 102 -20.73 0.43 -4.68
CA LYS A 102 -21.56 1.58 -5.06
C LYS A 102 -20.72 2.83 -5.28
N TYR A 103 -19.84 3.17 -4.35
CA TYR A 103 -19.18 4.48 -4.35
C TYR A 103 -17.76 4.49 -4.91
N PHE A 104 -17.12 3.33 -5.07
CA PHE A 104 -15.71 3.27 -5.47
C PHE A 104 -15.44 2.27 -6.59
N LEU A 105 -15.73 1.01 -6.38
CA LEU A 105 -15.29 -0.06 -7.27
C LEU A 105 -15.93 -0.03 -8.66
N SER A 106 -17.16 0.47 -8.77
CA SER A 106 -17.84 0.67 -10.07
C SER A 106 -17.14 1.69 -10.97
N TYR A 107 -16.31 2.56 -10.37
CA TYR A 107 -15.59 3.62 -11.09
C TYR A 107 -14.07 3.37 -11.17
N MET A 108 -13.61 2.23 -10.65
CA MET A 108 -12.21 1.84 -10.67
C MET A 108 -11.98 0.64 -11.58
N LYS A 109 -10.92 0.69 -12.40
CA LYS A 109 -10.51 -0.50 -13.15
C LYS A 109 -9.83 -1.48 -12.20
N THR A 110 -10.47 -2.62 -11.97
CA THR A 110 -9.95 -3.72 -11.13
C THR A 110 -9.82 -5.00 -11.96
N LEU A 111 -8.86 -5.86 -11.61
CA LEU A 111 -8.72 -7.20 -12.20
C LEU A 111 -9.59 -8.22 -11.47
N LYS A 112 -9.71 -8.06 -10.15
CA LYS A 112 -10.45 -8.95 -9.26
C LYS A 112 -10.85 -8.17 -8.01
N VAL A 113 -12.02 -8.47 -7.49
CA VAL A 113 -12.47 -8.03 -6.16
C VAL A 113 -12.95 -9.25 -5.39
N GLU A 114 -12.48 -9.43 -4.17
CA GLU A 114 -12.87 -10.55 -3.33
C GLU A 114 -12.81 -10.22 -1.85
N PRO A 115 -13.71 -10.76 -1.04
CA PRO A 115 -13.54 -10.83 0.41
C PRO A 115 -12.28 -11.62 0.75
N TYR A 116 -11.61 -11.27 1.84
CA TYR A 116 -10.42 -11.98 2.28
C TYR A 116 -10.48 -12.33 3.75
N GLY A 117 -10.21 -13.61 4.03
CA GLY A 117 -10.23 -14.15 5.37
C GLY A 117 -11.62 -14.47 5.90
N HIS A 118 -11.65 -14.98 7.11
CA HIS A 118 -12.87 -15.28 7.86
C HIS A 118 -13.05 -14.26 8.98
N ASN A 119 -14.29 -13.84 9.22
CA ASN A 119 -14.62 -12.90 10.29
C ASN A 119 -13.83 -11.58 10.20
N THR A 120 -13.64 -11.06 8.98
CA THR A 120 -12.94 -9.79 8.72
C THR A 120 -13.74 -8.92 7.77
N SER A 121 -13.57 -7.61 7.91
CA SER A 121 -14.11 -6.61 6.97
C SER A 121 -13.27 -6.42 5.71
N CYS A 122 -12.27 -7.25 5.49
CA CYS A 122 -11.33 -7.09 4.39
C CYS A 122 -11.99 -7.39 3.04
N LEU A 123 -12.01 -6.39 2.16
CA LEU A 123 -12.39 -6.51 0.75
C LEU A 123 -11.20 -6.09 -0.12
N LEU A 124 -10.64 -7.03 -0.85
CA LEU A 124 -9.48 -6.80 -1.69
C LEU A 124 -9.89 -6.44 -3.11
N ALA A 125 -9.31 -5.36 -3.63
CA ALA A 125 -9.40 -5.00 -5.03
C ALA A 125 -7.99 -5.00 -5.65
N TYR A 126 -7.76 -5.92 -6.59
CA TYR A 126 -6.49 -6.04 -7.31
C TYR A 126 -6.48 -5.10 -8.50
N LEU A 127 -5.45 -4.25 -8.59
CA LEU A 127 -5.33 -3.26 -9.65
C LEU A 127 -4.42 -3.78 -10.79
N PRO A 128 -4.60 -3.26 -12.04
CA PRO A 128 -3.84 -3.73 -13.19
C PRO A 128 -2.32 -3.57 -13.09
N ASP A 129 -1.83 -2.67 -12.22
CA ASP A 129 -0.40 -2.45 -12.02
C ASP A 129 0.25 -3.40 -11.00
N GLY A 130 -0.51 -4.36 -10.49
CA GLY A 130 -0.05 -5.34 -9.50
C GLY A 130 -0.06 -4.84 -8.06
N SER A 131 -0.69 -3.69 -7.79
CA SER A 131 -1.03 -3.25 -6.45
C SER A 131 -2.37 -3.83 -5.99
N VAL A 132 -2.64 -3.75 -4.69
CA VAL A 132 -3.92 -4.15 -4.12
C VAL A 132 -4.40 -3.11 -3.11
N VAL A 133 -5.70 -2.90 -3.08
CA VAL A 133 -6.39 -2.06 -2.09
C VAL A 133 -7.19 -2.98 -1.17
N ASN A 134 -7.01 -2.83 0.13
CA ASN A 134 -7.89 -3.43 1.12
C ASN A 134 -8.87 -2.36 1.63
N PHE A 135 -10.12 -2.54 1.30
CA PHE A 135 -11.22 -1.73 1.80
C PHE A 135 -11.74 -2.37 3.09
N ALA A 136 -11.24 -1.89 4.23
CA ALA A 136 -11.68 -2.35 5.54
C ALA A 136 -12.69 -1.37 6.16
N ASN A 137 -13.35 -1.78 7.25
CA ASN A 137 -14.37 -0.94 7.89
C ASN A 137 -13.81 0.36 8.50
N GLY A 138 -12.57 0.39 8.94
CA GLY A 138 -11.96 1.57 9.59
C GLY A 138 -11.11 2.44 8.67
N SER A 139 -10.53 1.86 7.61
CA SER A 139 -9.55 2.53 6.77
C SER A 139 -9.43 1.86 5.40
N ILE A 140 -8.77 2.55 4.48
CA ILE A 140 -8.38 2.01 3.19
C ILE A 140 -6.87 1.79 3.25
N GLN A 141 -6.42 0.55 3.06
CA GLN A 141 -5.00 0.21 3.05
C GLN A 141 -4.55 -0.07 1.62
N PHE A 142 -3.55 0.66 1.17
CA PHE A 142 -2.97 0.49 -0.16
C PHE A 142 -1.63 -0.24 -0.07
N TYR A 143 -1.51 -1.34 -0.78
CA TYR A 143 -0.29 -2.15 -0.92
C TYR A 143 0.28 -1.94 -2.31
N PRO A 144 1.44 -1.29 -2.47
CA PRO A 144 2.08 -1.11 -3.78
C PRO A 144 2.40 -2.43 -4.49
N SER A 145 2.50 -3.52 -3.76
CA SER A 145 2.68 -4.87 -4.30
C SER A 145 1.70 -5.84 -3.66
N ALA A 146 0.87 -6.50 -4.46
CA ALA A 146 -0.08 -7.51 -3.98
C ALA A 146 0.60 -8.69 -3.27
N LYS A 147 1.89 -8.95 -3.55
CA LYS A 147 2.67 -9.99 -2.88
C LYS A 147 2.83 -9.71 -1.37
N ASP A 148 2.89 -8.45 -1.00
CA ASP A 148 3.10 -8.04 0.39
C ASP A 148 1.87 -8.32 1.25
N PHE A 149 0.66 -8.31 0.67
CA PHE A 149 -0.57 -8.60 1.40
C PHE A 149 -0.58 -10.00 2.02
N LYS A 150 -0.14 -11.03 1.29
CA LYS A 150 -0.13 -12.44 1.76
C LYS A 150 0.71 -12.64 3.02
N PHE A 151 1.76 -11.86 3.21
CA PHE A 151 2.63 -11.94 4.39
C PHE A 151 2.11 -11.18 5.60
N LEU A 152 1.09 -10.35 5.41
CA LEU A 152 0.54 -9.49 6.45
C LEU A 152 -0.78 -10.00 7.02
N VAL A 153 -1.29 -11.09 6.50
CA VAL A 153 -2.53 -11.70 6.96
C VAL A 153 -2.23 -13.03 7.63
N ASP A 154 -2.84 -13.26 8.78
CA ASP A 154 -2.81 -14.54 9.46
C ASP A 154 -3.63 -15.55 8.67
N GLU A 155 -3.02 -16.65 8.25
CA GLU A 155 -3.68 -17.63 7.40
C GLU A 155 -4.80 -18.40 8.11
N ASP A 156 -4.67 -18.57 9.45
CA ASP A 156 -5.63 -19.31 10.24
C ASP A 156 -6.84 -18.46 10.64
N THR A 157 -6.60 -17.21 11.00
CA THR A 157 -7.66 -16.31 11.50
C THR A 157 -8.17 -15.36 10.42
N GLY A 158 -7.46 -15.20 9.30
CA GLY A 158 -7.74 -14.22 8.26
C GLY A 158 -7.57 -12.76 8.70
N LYS A 159 -7.11 -12.53 9.93
CA LYS A 159 -6.87 -11.18 10.44
C LYS A 159 -5.55 -10.63 9.94
N ILE A 160 -5.53 -9.34 9.66
CA ILE A 160 -4.29 -8.64 9.33
C ILE A 160 -3.36 -8.74 10.54
N LYS A 161 -2.18 -9.32 10.34
CA LYS A 161 -1.14 -9.33 11.36
C LYS A 161 -0.77 -7.88 11.65
N ASN A 162 -0.86 -7.49 12.91
CA ASN A 162 -0.45 -6.16 13.35
C ASN A 162 1.07 -6.05 13.19
N ASN A 163 1.51 -5.73 11.98
CA ASN A 163 2.90 -5.74 11.59
C ASN A 163 3.39 -4.31 11.43
N MET A 164 3.69 -3.70 12.56
CA MET A 164 4.23 -2.33 12.62
C MET A 164 5.44 -2.13 11.70
N GLU A 165 6.21 -3.19 11.45
CA GLU A 165 7.39 -3.12 10.59
C GLU A 165 7.07 -2.90 9.11
N ASN A 166 5.87 -3.26 8.67
CA ASN A 166 5.47 -3.18 7.27
C ASN A 166 4.69 -1.92 6.92
N SER A 167 4.04 -1.30 7.91
CA SER A 167 3.31 -0.06 7.73
C SER A 167 4.27 1.09 7.39
N GLY A 168 3.92 1.86 6.37
CA GLY A 168 4.76 2.93 5.83
C GLY A 168 5.87 2.45 4.88
N VAL A 169 5.96 1.15 4.59
CA VAL A 169 6.91 0.57 3.61
C VAL A 169 6.18 -0.33 2.63
N LYS A 170 5.47 -1.35 3.14
CA LYS A 170 4.74 -2.32 2.31
C LYS A 170 3.29 -1.96 2.12
N TYR A 171 2.70 -1.22 3.04
CA TYR A 171 1.36 -0.66 2.87
C TYR A 171 1.25 0.73 3.48
N PHE A 172 0.23 1.46 3.04
CA PHE A 172 -0.04 2.85 3.38
C PHE A 172 -1.52 3.03 3.68
N THR A 173 -1.84 3.81 4.70
CA THR A 173 -3.19 3.97 5.22
C THR A 173 -3.80 5.27 4.74
N PHE A 174 -5.03 5.15 4.23
CA PHE A 174 -5.88 6.22 3.76
C PHE A 174 -7.21 6.20 4.51
N LEU A 175 -7.89 7.33 4.52
CA LEU A 175 -9.19 7.47 5.14
C LEU A 175 -10.16 8.18 4.20
N PHE A 176 -11.39 7.69 4.12
CA PHE A 176 -12.52 8.37 3.53
C PHE A 176 -13.52 8.72 4.63
N TYR A 177 -13.58 9.99 5.00
CA TYR A 177 -14.43 10.46 6.09
C TYR A 177 -14.91 11.90 5.83
N PRO A 178 -15.71 12.13 4.76
CA PRO A 178 -16.06 13.46 4.30
C PRO A 178 -17.09 14.17 5.18
N SER A 179 -17.88 13.44 5.98
CA SER A 179 -18.98 13.95 6.80
C SER A 179 -18.65 14.07 8.29
N GLY A 180 -17.42 13.81 8.71
CA GLY A 180 -17.01 13.88 10.12
C GLY A 180 -16.95 15.30 10.68
N THR A 181 -16.72 15.41 12.00
CA THR A 181 -16.54 16.71 12.68
C THR A 181 -15.27 17.42 12.20
N GLN A 182 -15.28 18.75 12.21
CA GLN A 182 -14.17 19.56 11.66
C GLN A 182 -12.87 19.49 12.46
N ASP A 183 -12.90 19.27 13.77
CA ASP A 183 -11.71 19.40 14.64
C ASP A 183 -10.65 18.33 14.35
N ALA A 184 -10.89 17.08 14.76
CA ALA A 184 -9.94 16.00 14.51
C ALA A 184 -9.91 15.56 13.04
N ASN A 185 -10.97 15.86 12.27
CA ASN A 185 -11.18 15.41 10.89
C ASN A 185 -10.98 16.51 9.84
N LYS A 186 -10.46 17.67 10.19
CA LYS A 186 -10.35 18.84 9.28
C LYS A 186 -9.64 18.57 7.96
N TYR A 187 -8.76 17.57 7.92
CA TYR A 187 -8.03 17.18 6.70
C TYR A 187 -8.75 16.14 5.84
N HIS A 188 -9.89 15.62 6.32
CA HIS A 188 -10.76 14.68 5.60
C HIS A 188 -12.14 15.26 5.32
N TYR A 189 -12.59 16.21 6.15
CA TYR A 189 -13.90 16.82 6.02
C TYR A 189 -14.11 17.47 4.64
N LYS A 190 -15.19 17.14 3.97
CA LYS A 190 -15.52 17.56 2.60
C LYS A 190 -14.43 17.24 1.58
N LYS A 191 -13.66 16.21 1.81
CA LYS A 191 -12.64 15.73 0.88
C LYS A 191 -12.91 14.29 0.50
N GLY A 192 -12.32 13.86 -0.61
CA GLY A 192 -12.32 12.48 -1.04
C GLY A 192 -11.46 11.58 -0.13
N VAL A 193 -10.85 10.58 -0.72
CA VAL A 193 -9.90 9.72 -0.02
C VAL A 193 -8.59 10.47 0.17
N GLU A 194 -8.19 10.63 1.42
CA GLU A 194 -6.96 11.29 1.81
C GLU A 194 -6.03 10.31 2.53
N PRO A 195 -4.70 10.47 2.46
CA PRO A 195 -3.81 9.82 3.41
C PRO A 195 -4.30 10.03 4.83
N TYR A 196 -4.10 9.07 5.71
CA TYR A 196 -4.56 9.18 7.08
C TYR A 196 -3.95 10.40 7.78
N LYS A 197 -4.80 11.34 8.15
CA LYS A 197 -4.47 12.63 8.79
C LYS A 197 -5.39 12.95 9.96
N TYR A 198 -6.10 11.96 10.49
CA TYR A 198 -7.01 12.17 11.60
C TYR A 198 -6.22 12.61 12.85
N GLY A 199 -6.62 13.74 13.45
CA GLY A 199 -5.93 14.33 14.59
C GLY A 199 -4.56 14.96 14.29
N TRP A 200 -4.20 15.11 13.01
CA TRP A 200 -2.94 15.77 12.64
C TRP A 200 -2.99 17.28 12.86
N ASP A 201 -1.90 17.83 13.39
CA ASP A 201 -1.74 19.28 13.70
C ASP A 201 -1.41 20.16 12.48
N GLY A 202 -1.07 19.57 11.34
CA GLY A 202 -0.70 20.27 10.11
C GLY A 202 0.82 20.42 9.92
N THR A 203 1.64 19.94 10.84
CA THR A 203 3.10 20.09 10.79
C THR A 203 3.79 18.81 10.34
N LYS A 204 4.99 18.91 9.74
CA LYS A 204 5.84 17.75 9.41
C LYS A 204 6.24 17.02 10.69
N GLU A 205 6.52 17.75 11.75
CA GLU A 205 6.87 17.22 13.05
C GLU A 205 5.74 16.37 13.65
N GLY A 206 4.48 16.82 13.50
CA GLY A 206 3.31 16.06 13.92
C GLY A 206 3.18 14.71 13.20
N LEU A 207 3.52 14.66 11.90
CA LEU A 207 3.53 13.40 11.14
C LEU A 207 4.63 12.43 11.60
N LEU A 208 5.76 12.95 12.09
CA LEU A 208 6.89 12.14 12.52
C LEU A 208 6.81 11.72 14.00
N ASN A 209 6.34 12.61 14.89
CA ASN A 209 6.57 12.46 16.33
C ASN A 209 5.45 11.77 17.09
N SER A 210 4.28 11.52 16.49
CA SER A 210 3.21 10.78 17.16
C SER A 210 3.70 9.40 17.64
N ASN A 211 3.50 9.11 18.93
CA ASN A 211 3.95 7.84 19.52
C ASN A 211 3.08 6.65 19.09
N SER A 212 1.86 6.88 18.66
CA SER A 212 0.94 5.83 18.25
C SER A 212 0.97 5.57 16.74
N ILE A 213 0.95 6.63 15.93
CA ILE A 213 0.68 6.55 14.48
C ILE A 213 1.68 7.32 13.62
N GLY A 214 2.74 7.87 14.23
CA GLY A 214 3.77 8.65 13.53
C GLY A 214 4.57 7.85 12.51
N CYS A 215 5.06 8.53 11.49
CA CYS A 215 5.95 7.91 10.51
C CYS A 215 7.38 7.85 11.05
N LYS A 216 7.64 6.91 11.97
CA LYS A 216 8.94 6.69 12.62
C LYS A 216 9.16 5.21 12.93
N LYS A 217 10.39 4.84 13.31
CA LYS A 217 10.76 3.43 13.53
C LYS A 217 9.92 2.75 14.60
N GLN A 218 9.67 3.43 15.71
CA GLN A 218 8.95 2.87 16.85
C GLN A 218 7.64 3.63 17.08
N VAL A 219 6.53 2.91 16.98
CA VAL A 219 5.19 3.38 17.29
C VAL A 219 4.45 2.29 18.06
N SER A 220 3.43 2.65 18.83
CA SER A 220 2.63 1.66 19.58
C SER A 220 1.52 1.00 18.77
N ASN A 221 1.22 1.53 17.58
CA ASN A 221 0.19 1.02 16.69
C ASN A 221 0.71 0.99 15.25
N GLU A 222 0.01 1.53 14.31
CA GLU A 222 0.32 1.57 12.87
C GLU A 222 0.99 2.90 12.51
N ARG A 223 1.94 2.89 11.55
CA ARG A 223 2.54 4.13 11.01
C ARG A 223 1.62 4.80 9.99
N ALA A 224 0.40 5.12 10.42
CA ALA A 224 -0.65 5.61 9.54
C ALA A 224 -0.31 6.95 8.85
N TYR A 225 0.52 7.79 9.47
CA TYR A 225 0.92 9.08 8.94
C TYR A 225 1.95 9.04 7.81
N CYS A 226 2.52 7.86 7.47
CA CYS A 226 3.56 7.79 6.46
C CYS A 226 3.08 8.18 5.05
N ALA A 227 1.86 7.83 4.66
CA ALA A 227 1.29 8.27 3.39
C ALA A 227 1.14 9.80 3.33
N ALA A 228 0.74 10.44 4.43
CA ALA A 228 0.63 11.89 4.52
C ALA A 228 1.98 12.59 4.40
N LEU A 229 3.04 12.03 5.01
CA LEU A 229 4.41 12.54 4.88
C LEU A 229 4.90 12.48 3.42
N ILE A 230 4.63 11.39 2.71
CA ILE A 230 4.98 11.23 1.30
C ILE A 230 4.18 12.19 0.42
N GLN A 231 2.88 12.35 0.68
CA GLN A 231 2.04 13.32 -0.02
C GLN A 231 2.54 14.76 0.19
N MET A 232 2.91 15.13 1.42
CA MET A 232 3.47 16.45 1.74
C MET A 232 4.76 16.74 0.97
N ASN A 233 5.54 15.69 0.63
CA ASN A 233 6.75 15.77 -0.21
C ASN A 233 6.48 15.54 -1.71
N GLY A 234 5.26 15.83 -2.19
CA GLY A 234 4.91 15.70 -3.62
C GLY A 234 4.93 14.27 -4.14
N TRP A 235 4.48 13.31 -3.34
CA TRP A 235 4.45 11.87 -3.63
C TRP A 235 5.84 11.25 -3.84
N LYS A 236 6.88 11.94 -3.35
CA LYS A 236 8.25 11.40 -3.29
C LYS A 236 8.59 11.02 -1.86
N ILE A 237 9.19 9.87 -1.69
CA ILE A 237 9.69 9.45 -0.39
C ILE A 237 10.87 10.36 -0.02
N PRO A 238 10.82 11.10 1.11
CA PRO A 238 11.89 12.00 1.50
C PRO A 238 13.24 11.29 1.63
N LYS A 239 14.35 11.98 1.39
CA LYS A 239 15.69 11.42 1.59
C LYS A 239 15.94 11.01 3.05
N ASP A 240 15.37 11.77 3.97
CA ASP A 240 15.40 11.57 5.43
C ASP A 240 14.24 10.69 5.93
N TYR A 241 13.61 9.90 5.03
CA TYR A 241 12.53 9.01 5.41
C TYR A 241 12.99 8.00 6.46
N PRO A 242 12.28 7.87 7.60
CA PRO A 242 12.81 7.14 8.77
C PRO A 242 12.83 5.62 8.60
N LEU A 243 12.19 5.08 7.56
CA LEU A 243 12.04 3.65 7.31
C LEU A 243 12.84 3.22 6.05
N ARG A 244 13.20 1.95 6.00
CA ARG A 244 13.92 1.36 4.85
C ARG A 244 12.98 0.54 3.97
N PHE A 245 13.12 0.72 2.67
CA PHE A 245 12.43 -0.04 1.61
C PHE A 245 13.18 -1.31 1.22
#